data_0d2df0eb70e05fbb3579d581e0468b21
#
_entry.id   0d2df0eb70e05fbb3579d581e0468b21
#
_cell.length_a   1.000
_cell.length_b   1.000
_cell.length_c   1.000
_cell.angle_alpha   90.00
_cell.angle_beta   90.00
_cell.angle_gamma   90.00
#
_symmetry.space_group_name_H-M   'P 1'
#
loop_
_entity.id
_entity.type
_entity.pdbx_description
1 polymer ?
#
loop_
_entity_poly.entity_id
_entity_poly.type
_entity_poly.pdbx_seq_one_letter_code
_entity_poly.pdbx_strand_id
1 'polypeptide(L)'
;MKPLYVRTDDFRLAHRLLSELKRRNLPAQQRSTTDAIEAEAYWFGTPEEVRTLGGRGVAVELDDVAETVSTWLLSRQLTGPPAQLVVGLDPGPRPGCAFFADGLLLGKREMDSIDESLESIVNLVEHTCPTQVLVRIGHGSPVHRDRLVNRVLALGYHVEIVNEHRTSAGHPRHAHGSAALKIAIMPGTPVHEQRKVRASTGELRNLQRISRQRSKGQLTISLETAMRVSEGQLTMDEALKESGYDAS
;
A
#
# COMPACT_ATOMS: atom_id res chain seq x y z
N MET A 1 9.47 23.63 13.66
CA MET A 1 8.62 22.86 12.71
C MET A 1 7.58 23.84 12.18
N LYS A 2 7.28 23.84 10.86
CA LYS A 2 6.22 24.71 10.31
C LYS A 2 4.89 24.31 10.94
N PRO A 3 3.94 25.25 11.15
CA PRO A 3 2.63 24.93 11.73
C PRO A 3 1.88 23.92 10.86
N LEU A 4 1.15 23.03 11.52
CA LEU A 4 0.32 21.99 10.91
C LEU A 4 -1.13 22.19 11.35
N TYR A 5 -2.05 22.18 10.39
CA TYR A 5 -3.44 22.41 10.66
C TYR A 5 -4.34 21.27 10.20
N VAL A 6 -5.43 21.07 10.91
CA VAL A 6 -6.61 20.33 10.45
C VAL A 6 -7.68 21.38 10.11
N ARG A 7 -7.97 21.53 8.81
CA ARG A 7 -8.83 22.59 8.27
C ARG A 7 -9.97 21.96 7.48
N THR A 8 -10.98 21.54 8.19
CA THR A 8 -12.16 20.88 7.62
C THR A 8 -13.39 21.18 8.44
N ASP A 9 -14.53 21.25 7.77
CA ASP A 9 -15.85 21.38 8.37
C ASP A 9 -16.49 20.00 8.67
N ASP A 10 -15.87 18.89 8.23
CA ASP A 10 -16.24 17.53 8.64
C ASP A 10 -15.69 17.19 10.04
N PHE A 11 -16.57 17.20 11.04
CA PHE A 11 -16.21 16.91 12.43
C PHE A 11 -15.63 15.49 12.63
N ARG A 12 -16.10 14.50 11.87
CA ARG A 12 -15.59 13.12 11.98
C ARG A 12 -14.17 13.03 11.45
N LEU A 13 -13.93 13.63 10.30
CA LEU A 13 -12.59 13.71 9.73
C LEU A 13 -11.65 14.50 10.63
N ALA A 14 -12.07 15.68 11.13
CA ALA A 14 -11.28 16.49 12.05
C ALA A 14 -10.86 15.70 13.29
N HIS A 15 -11.80 15.00 13.93
CA HIS A 15 -11.54 14.20 15.13
C HIS A 15 -10.55 13.05 14.83
N ARG A 16 -10.72 12.30 13.73
CA ARG A 16 -9.81 11.21 13.35
C ARG A 16 -8.41 11.73 13.02
N LEU A 17 -8.29 12.83 12.27
CA LEU A 17 -7.02 13.48 11.94
C LEU A 17 -6.29 13.94 13.19
N LEU A 18 -6.94 14.69 14.08
CA LEU A 18 -6.31 15.17 15.32
C LEU A 18 -5.87 14.01 16.22
N SER A 19 -6.64 12.95 16.30
CA SER A 19 -6.31 11.74 17.06
C SER A 19 -5.08 11.04 16.47
N GLU A 20 -5.03 10.85 15.14
CA GLU A 20 -3.92 10.21 14.45
C GLU A 20 -2.63 11.04 14.53
N LEU A 21 -2.72 12.36 14.32
CA LEU A 21 -1.58 13.26 14.44
C LEU A 21 -1.03 13.29 15.88
N LYS A 22 -1.91 13.31 16.88
CA LYS A 22 -1.52 13.19 18.30
C LYS A 22 -0.83 11.87 18.60
N ARG A 23 -1.37 10.75 18.08
CA ARG A 23 -0.75 9.41 18.24
C ARG A 23 0.68 9.36 17.69
N ARG A 24 0.97 10.15 16.66
CA ARG A 24 2.30 10.26 16.03
C ARG A 24 3.18 11.38 16.62
N ASN A 25 2.75 12.00 17.71
CA ASN A 25 3.44 13.15 18.33
C ASN A 25 3.62 14.35 17.37
N LEU A 26 2.66 14.57 16.48
CA LEU A 26 2.62 15.70 15.56
C LEU A 26 1.64 16.75 16.08
N PRO A 27 2.12 17.87 16.63
CA PRO A 27 1.23 18.93 17.11
C PRO A 27 0.53 19.57 15.91
N ALA A 28 -0.80 19.55 15.92
CA ALA A 28 -1.64 20.18 14.93
C ALA A 28 -2.73 21.01 15.61
N GLN A 29 -3.15 22.09 14.96
CA GLN A 29 -4.24 22.95 15.42
C GLN A 29 -5.42 22.82 14.48
N GLN A 30 -6.63 22.76 15.05
CA GLN A 30 -7.85 22.86 14.25
C GLN A 30 -8.11 24.30 13.83
N ARG A 31 -8.53 24.48 12.58
CA ARG A 31 -8.96 25.76 11.99
C ARG A 31 -10.23 25.55 11.18
N SER A 32 -11.07 26.57 11.12
CA SER A 32 -12.18 26.59 10.19
C SER A 32 -11.69 26.71 8.74
N THR A 33 -12.51 26.26 7.78
CA THR A 33 -12.25 26.47 6.35
C THR A 33 -12.18 27.94 5.97
N THR A 34 -12.81 28.83 6.74
CA THR A 34 -12.80 30.28 6.55
C THR A 34 -11.62 31.00 7.20
N ASP A 35 -10.89 30.34 8.11
CA ASP A 35 -9.76 30.95 8.79
C ASP A 35 -8.57 31.12 7.83
N ALA A 36 -7.88 32.24 7.94
CA ALA A 36 -6.60 32.41 7.27
C ALA A 36 -5.51 31.59 7.99
N ILE A 37 -4.66 30.93 7.22
CA ILE A 37 -3.46 30.23 7.69
C ILE A 37 -2.25 30.76 6.92
N GLU A 38 -1.05 30.50 7.46
CA GLU A 38 0.20 30.89 6.79
C GLU A 38 0.34 30.18 5.45
N ALA A 39 0.77 30.87 4.40
CA ALA A 39 0.88 30.34 3.03
C ALA A 39 1.75 29.09 2.93
N GLU A 40 2.76 28.98 3.81
CA GLU A 40 3.69 27.84 3.86
C GLU A 40 3.28 26.74 4.85
N ALA A 41 2.13 26.87 5.50
CA ALA A 41 1.61 25.89 6.43
C ALA A 41 1.02 24.68 5.69
N TYR A 42 1.24 23.50 6.22
CA TYR A 42 0.53 22.30 5.76
C TYR A 42 -0.80 22.18 6.49
N TRP A 43 -1.80 21.71 5.78
CA TRP A 43 -3.09 21.46 6.37
C TRP A 43 -3.78 20.24 5.75
N PHE A 44 -4.58 19.55 6.53
CA PHE A 44 -5.37 18.40 6.13
C PHE A 44 -6.85 18.77 6.06
N GLY A 45 -7.53 18.33 5.01
CA GLY A 45 -8.96 18.50 4.81
C GLY A 45 -9.51 17.52 3.79
N THR A 46 -10.81 17.60 3.49
CA THR A 46 -11.42 16.77 2.45
C THR A 46 -10.86 17.12 1.05
N PRO A 47 -10.97 16.22 0.06
CA PRO A 47 -10.54 16.51 -1.31
C PRO A 47 -11.19 17.77 -1.91
N GLU A 48 -12.45 18.03 -1.56
CA GLU A 48 -13.18 19.21 -2.03
C GLU A 48 -12.63 20.50 -1.41
N GLU A 49 -12.40 20.50 -0.10
CA GLU A 49 -11.81 21.63 0.61
C GLU A 49 -10.40 21.94 0.09
N VAL A 50 -9.57 20.90 -0.13
CA VAL A 50 -8.21 21.07 -0.66
C VAL A 50 -8.24 21.65 -2.07
N ARG A 51 -9.15 21.20 -2.92
CA ARG A 51 -9.33 21.73 -4.28
C ARG A 51 -9.75 23.20 -4.25
N THR A 52 -10.63 23.56 -3.33
CA THR A 52 -11.19 24.91 -3.22
C THR A 52 -10.21 25.91 -2.60
N LEU A 53 -9.53 25.52 -1.53
CA LEU A 53 -8.70 26.41 -0.72
C LEU A 53 -7.24 26.43 -1.18
N GLY A 54 -6.79 25.41 -1.88
CA GLY A 54 -5.44 25.32 -2.46
C GLY A 54 -4.30 25.34 -1.44
N GLY A 55 -3.17 25.92 -1.81
CA GLY A 55 -1.99 26.00 -0.95
C GLY A 55 -1.34 24.62 -0.72
N ARG A 56 -0.89 24.35 0.51
CA ARG A 56 -0.28 23.06 0.90
C ARG A 56 -1.29 22.13 1.58
N GLY A 57 -2.50 22.08 1.03
CA GLY A 57 -3.55 21.16 1.48
C GLY A 57 -3.21 19.71 1.13
N VAL A 58 -3.49 18.82 2.07
CA VAL A 58 -3.40 17.36 1.90
C VAL A 58 -4.81 16.81 1.96
N ALA A 59 -5.27 16.29 0.83
CA ALA A 59 -6.60 15.69 0.72
C ALA A 59 -6.67 14.37 1.49
N VAL A 60 -7.72 14.18 2.29
CA VAL A 60 -7.89 13.01 3.15
C VAL A 60 -9.34 12.54 3.12
N GLU A 61 -9.53 11.28 2.78
CA GLU A 61 -10.80 10.60 2.99
C GLU A 61 -10.90 10.05 4.42
N LEU A 62 -12.12 9.93 4.94
CA LEU A 62 -12.33 9.52 6.33
C LEU A 62 -11.69 8.16 6.65
N ASP A 63 -11.73 7.22 5.72
CA ASP A 63 -11.23 5.86 5.94
C ASP A 63 -9.70 5.74 5.74
N ASP A 64 -9.07 6.72 5.07
CA ASP A 64 -7.65 6.70 4.70
C ASP A 64 -6.74 7.59 5.57
N VAL A 65 -7.26 8.13 6.68
CA VAL A 65 -6.55 9.09 7.54
C VAL A 65 -5.15 8.60 7.94
N ALA A 66 -5.03 7.36 8.40
CA ALA A 66 -3.75 6.83 8.88
C ALA A 66 -2.73 6.68 7.74
N GLU A 67 -3.19 6.23 6.58
CA GLU A 67 -2.38 6.03 5.38
C GLU A 67 -1.92 7.37 4.81
N THR A 68 -2.84 8.31 4.62
CA THR A 68 -2.52 9.64 4.09
C THR A 68 -1.53 10.39 4.96
N VAL A 69 -1.69 10.35 6.30
CA VAL A 69 -0.71 10.96 7.22
C VAL A 69 0.65 10.27 7.11
N SER A 70 0.68 8.93 6.94
CA SER A 70 1.93 8.19 6.72
C SER A 70 2.65 8.64 5.46
N THR A 71 1.93 8.67 4.34
CA THR A 71 2.44 9.07 3.03
C THR A 71 2.93 10.51 3.03
N TRP A 72 2.16 11.42 3.63
CA TRP A 72 2.58 12.81 3.82
C TRP A 72 3.87 12.93 4.64
N LEU A 73 4.02 12.17 5.73
CA LEU A 73 5.25 12.15 6.52
C LEU A 73 6.45 11.67 5.71
N LEU A 74 6.27 10.65 4.87
CA LEU A 74 7.32 10.14 3.99
C LEU A 74 7.74 11.21 2.97
N SER A 75 6.77 11.84 2.31
CA SER A 75 7.05 12.89 1.32
C SER A 75 7.76 14.10 1.90
N ARG A 76 7.55 14.41 3.18
CA ARG A 76 8.21 15.52 3.90
C ARG A 76 9.73 15.37 4.05
N GLN A 77 10.26 14.17 3.88
CA GLN A 77 11.70 13.94 3.90
C GLN A 77 12.37 14.38 2.58
N LEU A 78 11.58 14.68 1.56
CA LEU A 78 12.06 15.11 0.26
C LEU A 78 12.13 16.64 0.16
N THR A 79 13.12 17.15 -0.54
CA THR A 79 13.29 18.59 -0.84
C THR A 79 12.59 19.01 -2.11
N GLY A 80 12.09 18.04 -2.92
CA GLY A 80 11.37 18.22 -4.19
C GLY A 80 11.01 16.88 -4.80
N PRO A 81 10.44 16.84 -6.03
CA PRO A 81 10.17 15.61 -6.74
C PRO A 81 11.47 14.79 -6.92
N PRO A 82 11.49 13.51 -6.50
CA PRO A 82 12.68 12.70 -6.68
C PRO A 82 12.86 12.27 -8.15
N ALA A 83 14.09 12.08 -8.58
CA ALA A 83 14.38 11.51 -9.88
C ALA A 83 13.91 10.04 -9.95
N GLN A 84 14.10 9.29 -8.88
CA GLN A 84 13.71 7.88 -8.81
C GLN A 84 13.06 7.53 -7.46
N LEU A 85 11.89 6.88 -7.52
CA LEU A 85 11.28 6.18 -6.39
C LEU A 85 11.52 4.68 -6.56
N VAL A 86 12.19 4.05 -5.57
CA VAL A 86 12.40 2.60 -5.54
C VAL A 86 11.57 2.02 -4.40
N VAL A 87 10.74 1.02 -4.72
CA VAL A 87 9.93 0.30 -3.74
C VAL A 87 10.38 -1.15 -3.68
N GLY A 88 10.77 -1.63 -2.50
CA GLY A 88 11.04 -3.05 -2.24
C GLY A 88 9.82 -3.72 -1.66
N LEU A 89 9.39 -4.84 -2.25
CA LEU A 89 8.27 -5.65 -1.81
C LEU A 89 8.73 -7.07 -1.44
N ASP A 90 8.51 -7.46 -0.20
CA ASP A 90 8.66 -8.86 0.24
C ASP A 90 7.30 -9.57 0.06
N PRO A 91 7.17 -10.49 -0.94
CA PRO A 91 5.89 -11.06 -1.31
C PRO A 91 5.38 -12.07 -0.28
N GLY A 92 4.19 -11.83 0.23
CA GLY A 92 3.47 -12.68 1.18
C GLY A 92 1.99 -12.30 1.26
N PRO A 93 1.20 -13.00 2.09
CA PRO A 93 -0.19 -12.61 2.36
C PRO A 93 -0.27 -11.24 3.05
N ARG A 94 0.75 -10.87 3.80
CA ARG A 94 1.01 -9.56 4.40
C ARG A 94 2.37 -9.08 3.89
N PRO A 95 2.40 -8.32 2.78
CA PRO A 95 3.64 -7.91 2.17
C PRO A 95 4.42 -6.92 3.04
N GLY A 96 5.74 -7.10 3.10
CA GLY A 96 6.64 -6.06 3.61
C GLY A 96 6.94 -5.05 2.51
N CYS A 97 6.94 -3.76 2.84
CA CYS A 97 7.26 -2.67 1.93
C CYS A 97 8.40 -1.81 2.47
N ALA A 98 9.31 -1.37 1.58
CA ALA A 98 10.33 -0.37 1.88
C ALA A 98 10.39 0.65 0.73
N PHE A 99 10.42 1.92 1.05
CA PHE A 99 10.35 3.03 0.11
C PHE A 99 11.62 3.85 0.13
N PHE A 100 12.22 4.06 -1.03
CA PHE A 100 13.40 4.88 -1.21
C PHE A 100 13.16 5.94 -2.28
N ALA A 101 13.62 7.17 -2.04
CA ALA A 101 13.66 8.23 -3.03
C ALA A 101 15.10 8.70 -3.20
N ASP A 102 15.64 8.65 -4.42
CA ASP A 102 17.03 9.02 -4.73
C ASP A 102 18.04 8.39 -3.76
N GLY A 103 17.82 7.14 -3.36
CA GLY A 103 18.66 6.41 -2.41
C GLY A 103 18.42 6.71 -0.93
N LEU A 104 17.58 7.68 -0.58
CA LEU A 104 17.18 7.96 0.79
C LEU A 104 16.04 7.03 1.21
N LEU A 105 16.21 6.29 2.31
CA LEU A 105 15.14 5.50 2.90
C LEU A 105 14.06 6.42 3.48
N LEU A 106 12.89 6.44 2.87
CA LEU A 106 11.72 7.17 3.37
C LEU A 106 11.05 6.45 4.54
N GLY A 107 10.93 5.12 4.42
CA GLY A 107 10.31 4.31 5.45
C GLY A 107 10.16 2.85 5.05
N LYS A 108 9.72 2.05 6.02
CA LYS A 108 9.37 0.64 5.82
C LYS A 108 8.17 0.27 6.69
N ARG A 109 7.32 -0.62 6.19
CA ARG A 109 6.15 -1.12 6.93
C ARG A 109 5.68 -2.48 6.40
N GLU A 110 4.89 -3.18 7.17
CA GLU A 110 4.13 -4.35 6.76
C GLU A 110 2.71 -3.91 6.39
N MET A 111 2.18 -4.46 5.32
CA MET A 111 0.83 -4.18 4.82
C MET A 111 -0.08 -5.36 5.12
N ASP A 112 -1.37 -5.10 5.31
CA ASP A 112 -2.33 -6.16 5.61
C ASP A 112 -2.76 -6.94 4.35
N SER A 113 -2.52 -6.36 3.14
CA SER A 113 -2.84 -6.99 1.87
C SER A 113 -1.95 -6.49 0.71
N ILE A 114 -2.05 -7.19 -0.43
CA ILE A 114 -1.45 -6.74 -1.70
C ILE A 114 -2.10 -5.42 -2.14
N ASP A 115 -3.42 -5.28 -2.01
CA ASP A 115 -4.14 -4.08 -2.45
C ASP A 115 -3.68 -2.85 -1.65
N GLU A 116 -3.57 -2.94 -0.33
CA GLU A 116 -3.02 -1.87 0.51
C GLU A 116 -1.58 -1.50 0.11
N SER A 117 -0.77 -2.49 -0.27
CA SER A 117 0.59 -2.24 -0.75
C SER A 117 0.59 -1.39 -2.02
N LEU A 118 -0.31 -1.69 -2.96
CA LEU A 118 -0.43 -0.96 -4.22
C LEU A 118 -0.99 0.44 -4.03
N GLU A 119 -2.03 0.59 -3.20
CA GLU A 119 -2.60 1.89 -2.83
C GLU A 119 -1.53 2.79 -2.19
N SER A 120 -0.73 2.23 -1.29
CA SER A 120 0.38 2.96 -0.68
C SER A 120 1.44 3.42 -1.68
N ILE A 121 1.75 2.60 -2.69
CA ILE A 121 2.67 2.98 -3.76
C ILE A 121 2.07 4.11 -4.60
N VAL A 122 0.81 3.96 -5.04
CA VAL A 122 0.11 4.97 -5.85
C VAL A 122 0.04 6.30 -5.10
N ASN A 123 -0.40 6.27 -3.86
CA ASN A 123 -0.48 7.47 -3.01
C ASN A 123 0.89 8.16 -2.87
N LEU A 124 1.96 7.39 -2.68
CA LEU A 124 3.31 7.97 -2.58
C LEU A 124 3.77 8.56 -3.91
N VAL A 125 3.50 7.91 -5.04
CA VAL A 125 3.82 8.42 -6.39
C VAL A 125 3.07 9.73 -6.65
N GLU A 126 1.78 9.80 -6.35
CA GLU A 126 0.97 11.01 -6.55
C GLU A 126 1.46 12.18 -5.68
N HIS A 127 1.87 11.90 -4.44
CA HIS A 127 2.36 12.95 -3.53
C HIS A 127 3.80 13.39 -3.81
N THR A 128 4.64 12.55 -4.40
CA THR A 128 6.06 12.86 -4.62
C THR A 128 6.39 13.21 -6.06
N CYS A 129 5.52 12.84 -7.00
CA CYS A 129 5.66 13.08 -8.45
C CYS A 129 7.06 12.68 -8.98
N PRO A 130 7.53 11.44 -8.77
CA PRO A 130 8.86 11.01 -9.19
C PRO A 130 8.97 10.95 -10.73
N THR A 131 10.17 11.16 -11.26
CA THR A 131 10.40 10.98 -12.70
C THR A 131 10.31 9.52 -13.10
N GLN A 132 10.77 8.60 -12.24
CA GLN A 132 10.77 7.16 -12.48
C GLN A 132 10.33 6.40 -11.23
N VAL A 133 9.51 5.35 -11.44
CA VAL A 133 9.11 4.41 -10.38
C VAL A 133 9.66 3.03 -10.73
N LEU A 134 10.42 2.45 -9.80
CA LEU A 134 10.97 1.09 -9.89
C LEU A 134 10.47 0.28 -8.69
N VAL A 135 9.79 -0.83 -8.96
CA VAL A 135 9.33 -1.76 -7.93
C VAL A 135 10.14 -3.04 -7.99
N ARG A 136 10.87 -3.33 -6.93
CA ARG A 136 11.65 -4.54 -6.73
C ARG A 136 10.89 -5.52 -5.88
N ILE A 137 10.64 -6.70 -6.40
CA ILE A 137 9.83 -7.74 -5.74
C ILE A 137 10.74 -8.94 -5.44
N GLY A 138 10.73 -9.40 -4.20
CA GLY A 138 11.49 -10.58 -3.77
C GLY A 138 11.06 -11.85 -4.51
N HIS A 139 11.96 -12.81 -4.64
CA HIS A 139 11.69 -14.10 -5.30
C HIS A 139 10.79 -15.03 -4.47
N GLY A 140 10.47 -14.68 -3.22
CA GLY A 140 9.66 -15.47 -2.29
C GLY A 140 8.33 -15.96 -2.86
N SER A 141 7.35 -16.29 -2.04
CA SER A 141 6.04 -16.86 -2.42
C SER A 141 5.60 -16.65 -3.89
N PRO A 142 5.74 -17.65 -4.78
CA PRO A 142 5.55 -17.43 -6.24
C PRO A 142 4.22 -16.80 -6.60
N VAL A 143 3.15 -17.20 -5.91
CA VAL A 143 1.79 -16.72 -6.18
C VAL A 143 1.63 -15.24 -5.82
N HIS A 144 2.07 -14.85 -4.62
CA HIS A 144 2.00 -13.45 -4.18
C HIS A 144 2.93 -12.57 -5.02
N ARG A 145 4.15 -13.08 -5.32
CA ARG A 145 5.09 -12.41 -6.22
C ARG A 145 4.48 -12.15 -7.59
N ASP A 146 3.93 -13.18 -8.23
CA ASP A 146 3.44 -13.07 -9.60
C ASP A 146 2.17 -12.21 -9.67
N ARG A 147 1.33 -12.19 -8.62
CA ARG A 147 0.22 -11.22 -8.47
C ARG A 147 0.74 -9.79 -8.35
N LEU A 148 1.72 -9.54 -7.48
CA LEU A 148 2.34 -8.22 -7.32
C LEU A 148 2.94 -7.74 -8.64
N VAL A 149 3.70 -8.61 -9.34
CA VAL A 149 4.27 -8.30 -10.66
C VAL A 149 3.19 -7.84 -11.63
N ASN A 150 2.10 -8.61 -11.78
CA ASN A 150 1.02 -8.30 -12.72
C ASN A 150 0.32 -6.98 -12.40
N ARG A 151 0.04 -6.75 -11.11
CA ARG A 151 -0.63 -5.53 -10.65
C ARG A 151 0.26 -4.30 -10.82
N VAL A 152 1.55 -4.39 -10.50
CA VAL A 152 2.50 -3.28 -10.66
C VAL A 152 2.74 -2.96 -12.14
N LEU A 153 2.85 -3.98 -13.01
CA LEU A 153 2.94 -3.78 -14.47
C LEU A 153 1.67 -3.10 -15.02
N ALA A 154 0.48 -3.45 -14.50
CA ALA A 154 -0.78 -2.82 -14.90
C ALA A 154 -0.85 -1.32 -14.52
N LEU A 155 -0.12 -0.89 -13.48
CA LEU A 155 0.04 0.52 -13.12
C LEU A 155 1.06 1.25 -14.01
N GLY A 156 1.75 0.56 -14.92
CA GLY A 156 2.77 1.13 -15.81
C GLY A 156 4.14 1.36 -15.15
N TYR A 157 4.40 0.78 -14.00
CA TYR A 157 5.68 0.93 -13.29
C TYR A 157 6.69 -0.14 -13.74
N HIS A 158 8.00 0.20 -13.64
CA HIS A 158 9.06 -0.76 -13.89
C HIS A 158 9.14 -1.79 -12.77
N VAL A 159 9.31 -3.07 -13.14
CA VAL A 159 9.38 -4.19 -12.20
C VAL A 159 10.70 -4.93 -12.35
N GLU A 160 11.34 -5.24 -11.23
CA GLU A 160 12.46 -6.17 -11.14
C GLU A 160 12.16 -7.27 -10.13
N ILE A 161 12.58 -8.51 -10.41
CA ILE A 161 12.55 -9.59 -9.41
C ILE A 161 13.94 -9.78 -8.83
N VAL A 162 14.01 -9.71 -7.49
CA VAL A 162 15.24 -9.84 -6.71
C VAL A 162 15.35 -11.24 -6.13
N ASN A 163 16.45 -11.94 -6.41
CA ASN A 163 16.75 -13.26 -5.86
C ASN A 163 17.59 -13.13 -4.59
N GLU A 164 16.96 -13.29 -3.43
CA GLU A 164 17.57 -13.17 -2.12
C GLU A 164 18.49 -14.37 -1.76
N HIS A 165 18.35 -15.52 -2.44
CA HIS A 165 19.11 -16.75 -2.11
C HIS A 165 20.61 -16.63 -2.35
N ARG A 166 21.07 -15.61 -3.09
CA ARG A 166 22.51 -15.41 -3.36
C ARG A 166 23.27 -14.71 -2.23
N THR A 167 22.59 -14.24 -1.17
CA THR A 167 23.20 -13.44 -0.10
C THR A 167 22.87 -13.90 1.33
N SER A 168 22.18 -15.02 1.51
CA SER A 168 21.73 -15.50 2.83
C SER A 168 22.79 -16.33 3.54
N ALA A 169 23.91 -15.73 3.95
CA ALA A 169 24.76 -16.26 4.99
C ALA A 169 24.50 -15.49 6.29
N GLY A 170 23.67 -16.05 7.19
CA GLY A 170 23.77 -15.77 8.61
C GLY A 170 22.87 -14.71 9.25
N HIS A 171 21.59 -14.55 8.86
CA HIS A 171 20.68 -13.66 9.62
C HIS A 171 19.35 -14.34 10.00
N PRO A 172 18.79 -14.08 11.19
CA PRO A 172 17.55 -14.70 11.67
C PRO A 172 16.33 -14.29 10.86
N ARG A 173 15.37 -15.22 10.70
CA ARG A 173 14.17 -15.12 9.85
C ARG A 173 13.04 -14.20 10.35
N HIS A 174 13.28 -13.27 11.24
CA HIS A 174 12.21 -12.50 11.90
C HIS A 174 12.37 -10.99 11.70
N ALA A 175 12.04 -10.49 10.49
CA ALA A 175 11.59 -9.10 10.30
C ALA A 175 11.23 -8.88 8.82
N HIS A 176 9.94 -8.97 8.45
CA HIS A 176 9.45 -8.69 7.10
C HIS A 176 9.86 -7.29 6.59
N GLY A 177 9.92 -6.28 7.45
CA GLY A 177 10.46 -4.97 7.08
C GLY A 177 11.95 -4.92 6.77
N SER A 178 12.76 -5.92 7.21
CA SER A 178 14.18 -6.03 6.86
C SER A 178 14.39 -6.73 5.50
N ALA A 179 13.50 -7.65 5.12
CA ALA A 179 13.53 -8.30 3.80
C ALA A 179 13.20 -7.29 2.70
N ALA A 180 12.11 -6.54 2.82
CA ALA A 180 11.72 -5.50 1.87
C ALA A 180 12.81 -4.44 1.67
N LEU A 181 13.53 -4.07 2.74
CA LEU A 181 14.64 -3.13 2.68
C LEU A 181 15.81 -3.70 1.85
N LYS A 182 16.18 -4.96 2.08
CA LYS A 182 17.21 -5.64 1.28
C LYS A 182 16.81 -5.75 -0.18
N ILE A 183 15.56 -6.14 -0.44
CA ILE A 183 15.00 -6.23 -1.79
C ILE A 183 15.10 -4.89 -2.50
N ALA A 184 14.76 -3.78 -1.83
CA ALA A 184 14.80 -2.44 -2.43
C ALA A 184 16.20 -2.02 -2.90
N ILE A 185 17.26 -2.41 -2.19
CA ILE A 185 18.63 -2.00 -2.50
C ILE A 185 19.39 -2.95 -3.42
N MET A 186 18.90 -4.19 -3.58
CA MET A 186 19.56 -5.19 -4.44
C MET A 186 19.12 -5.05 -5.89
N PRO A 187 20.03 -5.23 -6.87
CA PRO A 187 19.63 -5.28 -8.28
C PRO A 187 18.80 -6.54 -8.54
N GLY A 188 17.76 -6.39 -9.35
CA GLY A 188 16.89 -7.48 -9.77
C GLY A 188 17.00 -7.78 -11.27
N THR A 189 16.24 -8.76 -11.72
CA THR A 189 16.05 -9.06 -13.14
C THR A 189 14.78 -8.34 -13.61
N PRO A 190 14.85 -7.49 -14.66
CA PRO A 190 13.69 -6.79 -15.20
C PRO A 190 12.60 -7.76 -15.67
N VAL A 191 11.34 -7.37 -15.46
CA VAL A 191 10.16 -8.10 -15.93
C VAL A 191 9.28 -7.14 -16.71
N HIS A 192 8.94 -7.51 -17.94
CA HIS A 192 8.15 -6.68 -18.86
C HIS A 192 6.79 -7.30 -19.21
N GLU A 193 6.61 -8.58 -18.89
CA GLU A 193 5.39 -9.32 -19.24
C GLU A 193 4.68 -9.84 -18.00
N GLN A 194 3.36 -9.91 -18.09
CA GLN A 194 2.54 -10.51 -17.06
C GLN A 194 2.87 -12.01 -16.89
N ARG A 195 2.79 -12.48 -15.67
CA ARG A 195 3.08 -13.85 -15.29
C ARG A 195 1.80 -14.63 -15.06
N LYS A 196 1.82 -15.93 -15.43
CA LYS A 196 0.72 -16.83 -15.08
C LYS A 196 0.78 -17.12 -13.58
N VAL A 197 -0.22 -16.65 -12.86
CA VAL A 197 -0.37 -16.96 -11.43
C VAL A 197 -0.81 -18.42 -11.29
N ARG A 198 0.06 -19.23 -10.67
CA ARG A 198 -0.26 -20.64 -10.40
C ARG A 198 -0.38 -20.84 -8.90
N ALA A 199 -1.61 -20.92 -8.42
CA ALA A 199 -1.86 -21.22 -7.02
C ALA A 199 -1.38 -22.63 -6.67
N SER A 200 -0.71 -22.77 -5.53
CA SER A 200 -0.40 -24.08 -4.98
C SER A 200 -1.67 -24.76 -4.45
N THR A 201 -1.66 -26.09 -4.40
CA THR A 201 -2.78 -26.87 -3.80
C THR A 201 -3.08 -26.40 -2.37
N GLY A 202 -2.05 -26.03 -1.60
CA GLY A 202 -2.21 -25.52 -0.24
C GLY A 202 -2.94 -24.17 -0.20
N GLU A 203 -2.64 -23.28 -1.13
CA GLU A 203 -3.31 -21.98 -1.25
C GLU A 203 -4.76 -22.14 -1.67
N LEU A 204 -5.05 -23.00 -2.64
CA LEU A 204 -6.43 -23.30 -3.06
C LEU A 204 -7.25 -23.86 -1.89
N ARG A 205 -6.70 -24.79 -1.11
CA ARG A 205 -7.34 -25.30 0.11
C ARG A 205 -7.55 -24.21 1.16
N ASN A 206 -6.61 -23.28 1.29
CA ASN A 206 -6.78 -22.16 2.21
C ASN A 206 -7.91 -21.21 1.76
N LEU A 207 -8.03 -20.91 0.46
CA LEU A 207 -9.16 -20.15 -0.08
C LEU A 207 -10.50 -20.86 0.17
N GLN A 208 -10.56 -22.18 -0.02
CA GLN A 208 -11.74 -22.99 0.33
C GLN A 208 -12.07 -22.92 1.83
N ARG A 209 -11.04 -22.94 2.71
CA ARG A 209 -11.24 -22.75 4.16
C ARG A 209 -11.77 -21.36 4.50
N ILE A 210 -11.23 -20.32 3.86
CA ILE A 210 -11.69 -18.93 4.04
C ILE A 210 -13.14 -18.78 3.58
N SER A 211 -13.53 -19.36 2.42
CA SER A 211 -14.89 -19.31 1.94
C SER A 211 -15.87 -19.94 2.93
N ARG A 212 -15.49 -21.08 3.52
CA ARG A 212 -16.28 -21.73 4.56
C ARG A 212 -16.42 -20.88 5.83
N GLN A 213 -15.36 -20.17 6.22
CA GLN A 213 -15.41 -19.26 7.38
C GLN A 213 -16.32 -18.06 7.10
N ARG A 214 -16.21 -17.41 5.93
CA ARG A 214 -17.02 -16.25 5.56
C ARG A 214 -18.51 -16.61 5.42
N SER A 215 -18.83 -17.81 4.91
CA SER A 215 -20.19 -18.33 4.82
C SER A 215 -20.70 -18.95 6.13
N LYS A 216 -20.02 -18.75 7.26
CA LYS A 216 -20.39 -19.32 8.58
C LYS A 216 -20.59 -20.84 8.53
N GLY A 217 -19.81 -21.54 7.72
CA GLY A 217 -19.85 -22.99 7.56
C GLY A 217 -20.84 -23.52 6.52
N GLN A 218 -21.63 -22.65 5.90
CA GLN A 218 -22.70 -23.05 4.97
C GLN A 218 -22.19 -23.46 3.60
N LEU A 219 -21.07 -22.87 3.14
CA LEU A 219 -20.57 -23.10 1.79
C LEU A 219 -19.04 -23.23 1.77
N THR A 220 -18.54 -24.10 0.91
CA THR A 220 -17.12 -24.17 0.53
C THR A 220 -17.05 -24.07 -0.99
N ILE A 221 -16.37 -23.07 -1.53
CA ILE A 221 -16.21 -22.90 -2.97
C ILE A 221 -15.49 -24.09 -3.61
N SER A 222 -15.75 -24.36 -4.87
CA SER A 222 -15.09 -25.41 -5.65
C SER A 222 -13.58 -25.11 -5.82
N LEU A 223 -12.80 -26.13 -6.21
CA LEU A 223 -11.39 -25.95 -6.53
C LEU A 223 -11.21 -24.99 -7.72
N GLU A 224 -12.08 -25.10 -8.72
CA GLU A 224 -12.11 -24.23 -9.90
C GLU A 224 -12.41 -22.79 -9.53
N THR A 225 -13.42 -22.55 -8.70
CA THR A 225 -13.75 -21.22 -8.19
C THR A 225 -12.59 -20.66 -7.34
N ALA A 226 -11.95 -21.49 -6.52
CA ALA A 226 -10.76 -21.10 -5.75
C ALA A 226 -9.58 -20.72 -6.67
N MET A 227 -9.41 -21.39 -7.82
CA MET A 227 -8.42 -20.99 -8.83
C MET A 227 -8.74 -19.61 -9.40
N ARG A 228 -9.97 -19.35 -9.81
CA ARG A 228 -10.41 -18.03 -10.34
C ARG A 228 -10.19 -16.90 -9.32
N VAL A 229 -10.48 -17.16 -8.04
CA VAL A 229 -10.16 -16.22 -6.95
C VAL A 229 -8.65 -16.03 -6.82
N SER A 230 -7.89 -17.13 -6.90
CA SER A 230 -6.41 -17.06 -6.79
C SER A 230 -5.77 -16.28 -7.93
N GLU A 231 -6.36 -16.31 -9.11
CA GLU A 231 -5.92 -15.57 -10.31
C GLU A 231 -6.41 -14.11 -10.34
N GLY A 232 -7.23 -13.71 -9.37
CA GLY A 232 -7.80 -12.36 -9.30
C GLY A 232 -8.95 -12.12 -10.28
N GLN A 233 -9.52 -13.18 -10.87
CA GLN A 233 -10.68 -13.10 -11.77
C GLN A 233 -11.97 -12.89 -11.00
N LEU A 234 -12.00 -13.27 -9.73
CA LEU A 234 -13.12 -13.09 -8.80
C LEU A 234 -12.59 -12.64 -7.44
N THR A 235 -13.35 -11.78 -6.80
CA THR A 235 -13.24 -11.57 -5.36
C THR A 235 -13.83 -12.75 -4.58
N MET A 236 -13.48 -12.89 -3.31
CA MET A 236 -14.07 -13.96 -2.49
C MET A 236 -15.59 -13.81 -2.34
N ASP A 237 -16.09 -12.58 -2.30
CA ASP A 237 -17.52 -12.32 -2.14
C ASP A 237 -18.30 -12.64 -3.43
N GLU A 238 -17.75 -12.33 -4.60
CA GLU A 238 -18.30 -12.77 -5.90
C GLU A 238 -18.28 -14.30 -6.02
N ALA A 239 -17.19 -14.95 -5.60
CA ALA A 239 -17.07 -16.39 -5.62
C ALA A 239 -18.10 -17.09 -4.71
N LEU A 240 -18.38 -16.53 -3.54
CA LEU A 240 -19.43 -17.00 -2.64
C LEU A 240 -20.81 -16.83 -3.28
N LYS A 241 -21.09 -15.68 -3.89
CA LYS A 241 -22.36 -15.38 -4.56
C LYS A 241 -22.59 -16.30 -5.77
N GLU A 242 -21.58 -16.46 -6.64
CA GLU A 242 -21.66 -17.44 -7.76
C GLU A 242 -21.90 -18.86 -7.28
N SER A 243 -21.40 -19.22 -6.11
CA SER A 243 -21.57 -20.54 -5.51
C SER A 243 -22.88 -20.72 -4.74
N GLY A 244 -23.78 -19.72 -4.76
CA GLY A 244 -25.13 -19.79 -4.17
C GLY A 244 -25.20 -19.31 -2.70
N TYR A 245 -24.21 -18.55 -2.21
CA TYR A 245 -24.26 -17.91 -0.90
C TYR A 245 -24.61 -16.43 -1.05
N ASP A 246 -25.83 -16.05 -0.64
CA ASP A 246 -26.21 -14.65 -0.45
C ASP A 246 -25.99 -14.27 1.02
N ALA A 247 -25.11 -13.33 1.26
CA ALA A 247 -24.94 -12.71 2.56
C ALA A 247 -26.12 -11.75 2.80
N SER A 248 -27.21 -12.27 3.37
CA SER A 248 -28.32 -11.46 3.88
C SER A 248 -27.96 -10.82 5.19
#